data_129ffc61ec982d660870f9445e90e5cc
#
_entry.id   129ffc61ec982d660870f9445e90e5cc
#
_cell.length_a   1.000
_cell.length_b   1.000
_cell.length_c   1.000
_cell.angle_alpha   90.00
_cell.angle_beta   90.00
_cell.angle_gamma   90.00
#
_symmetry.space_group_name_H-M   'P 1'
#
loop_
_entity.id
_entity.type
_entity.pdbx_description
1 polymer ?
#
loop_
_entity_poly.entity_id
_entity_poly.type
_entity_poly.pdbx_seq_one_letter_code
_entity_poly.pdbx_strand_id
1 'polypeptide(L)'
;MANPIWNSMLKHEHVSRDPVFLSYIPQWVQCTAPKIVKFNYPSSKSQSTDAGGAAAAYAKVDFDSEEEFSTYFYRCRSDFLDSFRQATVVAPLVTFNYVEQWLMKCLQVPNVTSGLVMSDPLFQEWEALSTFLESILSRVLQAQERPSIASGLRLLQLCLAYQPVDPLILSTLLTCISALFVFLSMSTGQMAPTANSVAASGAALLPQVLDKIFSTLVYAPEEQSKENRSRAVKNVRRHAASLMVKIGNKYPLLLLPVFDQIRATVDNLSRVDSPAGLSTLERVTLQEALLLISNHFCDYDRQSNFVREVLGEVSKVVSCCVC
;
A
#
# COMPACT_ATOMS: atom_id res chain seq x y z
N MET A 1 -0.40 -26.80 -9.51
CA MET A 1 -0.12 -27.05 -10.94
C MET A 1 -1.01 -26.25 -11.92
N ALA A 2 -2.23 -25.85 -11.58
CA ALA A 2 -3.10 -25.09 -12.51
C ALA A 2 -2.68 -23.63 -12.77
N ASN A 3 -2.05 -22.95 -11.81
CA ASN A 3 -1.74 -21.53 -11.92
C ASN A 3 -0.77 -21.16 -13.06
N PRO A 4 0.31 -21.91 -13.36
CA PRO A 4 1.16 -21.62 -14.50
C PRO A 4 0.43 -21.70 -15.84
N ILE A 5 -0.56 -22.62 -15.96
CA ILE A 5 -1.39 -22.74 -17.17
C ILE A 5 -2.25 -21.49 -17.32
N TRP A 6 -2.92 -21.05 -16.26
CA TRP A 6 -3.70 -19.81 -16.26
C TRP A 6 -2.85 -18.59 -16.63
N ASN A 7 -1.65 -18.47 -16.06
CA ASN A 7 -0.74 -17.37 -16.38
C ASN A 7 -0.31 -17.39 -17.86
N SER A 8 -0.05 -18.57 -18.43
CA SER A 8 0.26 -18.72 -19.85
C SER A 8 -0.94 -18.35 -20.75
N MET A 9 -2.16 -18.77 -20.39
CA MET A 9 -3.37 -18.43 -21.12
C MET A 9 -3.67 -16.92 -21.08
N LEU A 10 -3.52 -16.30 -19.92
CA LEU A 10 -3.70 -14.85 -19.73
C LEU A 10 -2.70 -14.00 -20.54
N LYS A 11 -1.49 -14.53 -20.79
CA LYS A 11 -0.45 -13.86 -21.59
C LYS A 11 -0.55 -14.15 -23.07
N HIS A 12 -1.31 -15.17 -23.47
CA HIS A 12 -1.41 -15.59 -24.87
C HIS A 12 -2.31 -14.64 -25.67
N GLU A 13 -1.81 -14.09 -26.76
CA GLU A 13 -2.46 -13.01 -27.52
C GLU A 13 -3.90 -13.35 -27.98
N HIS A 14 -4.14 -14.56 -28.44
CA HIS A 14 -5.47 -14.97 -28.93
C HIS A 14 -6.36 -15.50 -27.80
N VAL A 15 -5.81 -16.36 -26.92
CA VAL A 15 -6.60 -16.98 -25.83
C VAL A 15 -7.11 -15.94 -24.84
N SER A 16 -6.29 -14.94 -24.51
CA SER A 16 -6.68 -13.88 -23.57
C SER A 16 -7.83 -12.99 -24.07
N ARG A 17 -8.13 -13.03 -25.36
CA ARG A 17 -9.25 -12.30 -26.01
C ARG A 17 -10.45 -13.19 -26.34
N ASP A 18 -10.34 -14.50 -26.11
CA ASP A 18 -11.43 -15.43 -26.40
C ASP A 18 -12.58 -15.22 -25.41
N PRO A 19 -13.83 -14.99 -25.91
CA PRO A 19 -14.99 -14.74 -25.05
C PRO A 19 -15.29 -15.88 -24.08
N VAL A 20 -15.04 -17.14 -24.49
CA VAL A 20 -15.26 -18.31 -23.63
C VAL A 20 -14.25 -18.28 -22.47
N PHE A 21 -12.97 -18.04 -22.78
CA PHE A 21 -11.94 -17.90 -21.74
C PHE A 21 -12.26 -16.75 -20.78
N LEU A 22 -12.62 -15.58 -21.31
CA LEU A 22 -12.99 -14.41 -20.51
C LEU A 22 -14.15 -14.69 -19.54
N SER A 23 -15.12 -15.51 -19.96
CA SER A 23 -16.26 -15.88 -19.12
C SER A 23 -15.89 -16.69 -17.86
N TYR A 24 -14.73 -17.36 -17.85
CA TYR A 24 -14.24 -18.13 -16.70
C TYR A 24 -13.42 -17.28 -15.70
N ILE A 25 -12.93 -16.10 -16.11
CA ILE A 25 -12.07 -15.27 -15.25
C ILE A 25 -12.77 -14.90 -13.92
N PRO A 26 -14.06 -14.50 -13.88
CA PRO A 26 -14.72 -14.18 -12.61
C PRO A 26 -14.69 -15.34 -11.63
N GLN A 27 -15.02 -16.55 -12.07
CA GLN A 27 -15.00 -17.75 -11.24
C GLN A 27 -13.58 -18.10 -10.79
N TRP A 28 -12.60 -17.99 -11.68
CA TRP A 28 -11.20 -18.23 -11.35
C TRP A 28 -10.71 -17.24 -10.27
N VAL A 29 -11.03 -15.94 -10.37
CA VAL A 29 -10.69 -14.93 -9.36
C VAL A 29 -11.31 -15.28 -8.01
N GLN A 30 -12.62 -15.61 -7.99
CA GLN A 30 -13.33 -15.99 -6.77
C GLN A 30 -12.73 -17.22 -6.08
N CYS A 31 -12.31 -18.22 -6.85
CA CYS A 31 -11.72 -19.43 -6.31
C CYS A 31 -10.27 -19.27 -5.88
N THR A 32 -9.54 -18.30 -6.44
CA THR A 32 -8.08 -18.20 -6.31
C THR A 32 -7.66 -17.09 -5.35
N ALA A 33 -8.37 -15.95 -5.33
CA ALA A 33 -8.02 -14.82 -4.48
C ALA A 33 -7.97 -15.17 -2.97
N PRO A 34 -8.89 -15.99 -2.41
CA PRO A 34 -8.78 -16.39 -1.00
C PRO A 34 -7.49 -17.17 -0.67
N LYS A 35 -6.85 -17.79 -1.67
CA LYS A 35 -5.62 -18.59 -1.46
C LYS A 35 -4.37 -17.74 -1.22
N ILE A 36 -4.43 -16.43 -1.42
CA ILE A 36 -3.32 -15.54 -1.06
C ILE A 36 -3.35 -15.12 0.42
N VAL A 37 -4.44 -15.39 1.15
CA VAL A 37 -4.49 -15.17 2.60
C VAL A 37 -3.63 -16.21 3.28
N LYS A 38 -2.67 -15.78 4.09
CA LYS A 38 -1.81 -16.69 4.85
C LYS A 38 -2.64 -17.31 5.98
N PHE A 39 -2.48 -18.60 6.17
CA PHE A 39 -2.95 -19.28 7.38
C PHE A 39 -1.76 -19.76 8.22
N ASN A 40 -1.99 -19.96 9.50
CA ASN A 40 -0.93 -20.35 10.42
C ASN A 40 -0.59 -21.82 10.26
N TYR A 41 0.71 -22.15 10.23
CA TYR A 41 1.17 -23.53 10.30
C TYR A 41 0.87 -24.09 11.69
N PRO A 42 0.28 -25.29 11.81
CA PRO A 42 -0.08 -25.87 13.10
C PRO A 42 1.19 -26.29 13.87
N SER A 43 1.74 -25.37 14.66
CA SER A 43 2.85 -25.68 15.56
C SER A 43 2.34 -26.33 16.84
N SER A 44 3.18 -27.21 17.45
CA SER A 44 2.88 -27.85 18.73
C SER A 44 2.71 -26.88 19.91
N LYS A 45 3.03 -25.59 19.71
CA LYS A 45 2.92 -24.52 20.71
C LYS A 45 1.59 -23.73 20.62
N SER A 46 0.84 -23.88 19.55
CA SER A 46 -0.43 -23.20 19.34
C SER A 46 -1.57 -24.08 19.84
N GLN A 47 -2.08 -23.82 21.05
CA GLN A 47 -3.24 -24.51 21.61
C GLN A 47 -4.59 -23.98 21.10
N SER A 48 -4.63 -23.06 20.15
CA SER A 48 -5.87 -22.55 19.57
C SER A 48 -6.35 -23.51 18.46
N THR A 49 -7.29 -24.35 18.78
CA THR A 49 -7.85 -25.41 17.95
C THR A 49 -8.68 -24.94 16.74
N ASP A 50 -8.94 -23.64 16.57
CA ASP A 50 -9.91 -23.15 15.57
C ASP A 50 -9.35 -22.26 14.43
N ALA A 51 -8.09 -21.83 14.46
CA ALA A 51 -7.60 -20.79 13.57
C ALA A 51 -7.09 -21.25 12.19
N GLY A 52 -7.11 -22.53 11.86
CA GLY A 52 -6.55 -23.02 10.60
C GLY A 52 -7.42 -24.01 9.81
N GLY A 53 -8.45 -24.55 10.43
CA GLY A 53 -9.33 -25.52 9.79
C GLY A 53 -8.60 -26.69 9.12
N ALA A 54 -9.25 -27.30 8.12
CA ALA A 54 -8.70 -28.42 7.33
C ALA A 54 -7.37 -28.06 6.61
N ALA A 55 -7.20 -26.81 6.16
CA ALA A 55 -5.99 -26.38 5.45
C ALA A 55 -4.73 -26.44 6.33
N ALA A 56 -4.83 -26.06 7.60
CA ALA A 56 -3.72 -26.17 8.55
C ALA A 56 -3.35 -27.63 8.85
N ALA A 57 -4.36 -28.51 8.94
CA ALA A 57 -4.12 -29.95 9.14
C ALA A 57 -3.37 -30.57 7.96
N TYR A 58 -3.74 -30.23 6.72
CA TYR A 58 -3.03 -30.70 5.51
C TYR A 58 -1.60 -30.15 5.45
N ALA A 59 -1.36 -28.88 5.83
CA ALA A 59 -0.02 -28.31 5.81
C ALA A 59 0.97 -29.10 6.67
N LYS A 60 0.52 -29.65 7.80
CA LYS A 60 1.36 -30.52 8.67
C LYS A 60 1.67 -31.88 8.05
N VAL A 61 0.85 -32.36 7.14
CA VAL A 61 1.08 -33.60 6.40
C VAL A 61 2.06 -33.40 5.25
N ASP A 62 1.97 -32.24 4.58
CA ASP A 62 2.71 -31.95 3.35
C ASP A 62 4.07 -31.27 3.60
N PHE A 63 4.28 -30.66 4.78
CA PHE A 63 5.51 -29.90 5.10
C PHE A 63 6.10 -30.34 6.45
N ASP A 64 7.41 -30.51 6.49
CA ASP A 64 8.12 -30.95 7.70
C ASP A 64 8.31 -29.80 8.71
N SER A 65 8.26 -28.56 8.26
CA SER A 65 8.47 -27.37 9.09
C SER A 65 7.65 -26.15 8.67
N GLU A 66 7.46 -25.22 9.62
CA GLU A 66 6.84 -23.91 9.35
C GLU A 66 7.66 -23.08 8.34
N GLU A 67 8.98 -23.20 8.34
CA GLU A 67 9.87 -22.50 7.41
C GLU A 67 9.67 -22.99 5.98
N GLU A 68 9.61 -24.30 5.78
CA GLU A 68 9.34 -24.92 4.49
C GLU A 68 7.95 -24.52 3.96
N PHE A 69 6.92 -24.65 4.80
CA PHE A 69 5.58 -24.19 4.48
C PHE A 69 5.55 -22.71 4.10
N SER A 70 6.19 -21.83 4.88
CA SER A 70 6.23 -20.40 4.61
C SER A 70 6.91 -20.09 3.29
N THR A 71 8.03 -20.75 2.99
CA THR A 71 8.77 -20.60 1.72
C THR A 71 7.89 -20.99 0.54
N TYR A 72 7.23 -22.14 0.64
CA TYR A 72 6.30 -22.62 -0.39
C TYR A 72 5.11 -21.67 -0.56
N PHE A 73 4.49 -21.24 0.56
CA PHE A 73 3.36 -20.33 0.53
C PHE A 73 3.69 -19.02 -0.19
N TYR A 74 4.80 -18.37 0.17
CA TYR A 74 5.17 -17.09 -0.44
C TYR A 74 5.52 -17.22 -1.91
N ARG A 75 6.12 -18.33 -2.32
CA ARG A 75 6.36 -18.62 -3.75
C ARG A 75 5.03 -18.77 -4.50
N CYS A 76 4.12 -19.62 -4.03
CA CYS A 76 2.80 -19.80 -4.65
C CYS A 76 2.00 -18.48 -4.68
N ARG A 77 2.05 -17.71 -3.59
CA ARG A 77 1.39 -16.39 -3.51
C ARG A 77 1.94 -15.44 -4.56
N SER A 78 3.25 -15.39 -4.76
CA SER A 78 3.88 -14.56 -5.81
C SER A 78 3.37 -14.95 -7.20
N ASP A 79 3.28 -16.25 -7.49
CA ASP A 79 2.78 -16.76 -8.77
C ASP A 79 1.29 -16.41 -8.99
N PHE A 80 0.46 -16.46 -7.93
CA PHE A 80 -0.93 -16.04 -8.01
C PHE A 80 -1.04 -14.52 -8.26
N LEU A 81 -0.27 -13.71 -7.54
CA LEU A 81 -0.27 -12.26 -7.73
C LEU A 81 0.17 -11.86 -9.15
N ASP A 82 1.12 -12.60 -9.73
CA ASP A 82 1.52 -12.39 -11.11
C ASP A 82 0.37 -12.71 -12.10
N SER A 83 -0.34 -13.79 -11.85
CA SER A 83 -1.52 -14.16 -12.66
C SER A 83 -2.65 -13.12 -12.51
N PHE A 84 -2.87 -12.58 -11.32
CA PHE A 84 -3.86 -11.50 -11.10
C PHE A 84 -3.46 -10.20 -11.81
N ARG A 85 -2.16 -9.86 -11.86
CA ARG A 85 -1.67 -8.71 -12.64
C ARG A 85 -2.00 -8.88 -14.11
N GLN A 86 -1.83 -10.08 -14.68
CA GLN A 86 -2.19 -10.38 -16.08
C GLN A 86 -3.71 -10.37 -16.28
N ALA A 87 -4.47 -10.97 -15.36
CA ALA A 87 -5.93 -10.95 -15.40
C ALA A 87 -6.48 -9.51 -15.36
N THR A 88 -5.81 -8.60 -14.66
CA THR A 88 -6.21 -7.18 -14.63
C THR A 88 -5.99 -6.49 -15.97
N VAL A 89 -4.97 -6.85 -16.73
CA VAL A 89 -4.78 -6.30 -18.09
C VAL A 89 -5.90 -6.74 -19.04
N VAL A 90 -6.36 -7.99 -18.88
CA VAL A 90 -7.33 -8.64 -19.76
C VAL A 90 -8.77 -8.35 -19.36
N ALA A 91 -9.07 -8.40 -18.04
CA ALA A 91 -10.41 -8.22 -17.48
C ALA A 91 -10.38 -7.33 -16.24
N PRO A 92 -10.03 -6.03 -16.37
CA PRO A 92 -9.79 -5.12 -15.26
C PRO A 92 -11.01 -4.90 -14.36
N LEU A 93 -12.20 -4.87 -14.95
CA LEU A 93 -13.44 -4.68 -14.19
C LEU A 93 -13.75 -5.88 -13.28
N VAL A 94 -13.40 -7.09 -13.69
CA VAL A 94 -13.60 -8.30 -12.89
C VAL A 94 -12.70 -8.26 -11.63
N THR A 95 -11.41 -8.01 -11.81
CA THR A 95 -10.46 -7.97 -10.70
C THR A 95 -10.74 -6.79 -9.77
N PHE A 96 -11.12 -5.64 -10.34
CA PHE A 96 -11.46 -4.46 -9.55
C PHE A 96 -12.74 -4.64 -8.74
N ASN A 97 -13.82 -5.17 -9.34
CA ASN A 97 -15.06 -5.43 -8.61
C ASN A 97 -14.86 -6.42 -7.46
N TYR A 98 -14.02 -7.43 -7.66
CA TYR A 98 -13.69 -8.37 -6.59
C TYR A 98 -12.99 -7.68 -5.41
N VAL A 99 -11.96 -6.87 -5.67
CA VAL A 99 -11.23 -6.20 -4.60
C VAL A 99 -12.06 -5.09 -3.95
N GLU A 100 -12.93 -4.41 -4.69
CA GLU A 100 -13.87 -3.44 -4.15
C GLU A 100 -14.78 -4.08 -3.10
N GLN A 101 -15.38 -5.24 -3.42
CA GLN A 101 -16.21 -5.98 -2.48
C GLN A 101 -15.41 -6.46 -1.25
N TRP A 102 -14.21 -6.94 -1.46
CA TRP A 102 -13.35 -7.40 -0.37
C TRP A 102 -12.95 -6.24 0.54
N LEU A 103 -12.52 -5.12 -0.01
CA LEU A 103 -12.18 -3.92 0.76
C LEU A 103 -13.39 -3.39 1.53
N MET A 104 -14.57 -3.32 0.90
CA MET A 104 -15.79 -2.90 1.57
C MET A 104 -16.15 -3.80 2.75
N LYS A 105 -15.98 -5.11 2.62
CA LYS A 105 -16.18 -6.08 3.70
C LYS A 105 -15.22 -5.80 4.87
N CYS A 106 -13.93 -5.60 4.60
CA CYS A 106 -12.93 -5.32 5.64
C CYS A 106 -13.19 -3.98 6.35
N LEU A 107 -13.63 -2.95 5.64
CA LEU A 107 -13.96 -1.64 6.21
C LEU A 107 -15.23 -1.66 7.09
N GLN A 108 -16.09 -2.66 6.94
CA GLN A 108 -17.28 -2.84 7.79
C GLN A 108 -16.96 -3.52 9.13
N VAL A 109 -15.80 -4.14 9.25
CA VAL A 109 -15.38 -4.76 10.52
C VAL A 109 -15.14 -3.65 11.54
N PRO A 110 -15.77 -3.73 12.75
CA PRO A 110 -15.54 -2.73 13.79
C PRO A 110 -14.05 -2.61 14.13
N ASN A 111 -13.60 -1.40 14.46
CA ASN A 111 -12.23 -1.17 14.90
C ASN A 111 -11.90 -2.07 16.08
N VAL A 112 -10.96 -2.96 15.88
CA VAL A 112 -10.50 -3.90 16.91
C VAL A 112 -9.56 -3.16 17.87
N THR A 113 -9.59 -3.54 19.12
CA THR A 113 -8.64 -3.08 20.13
C THR A 113 -7.20 -3.34 19.69
N SER A 114 -6.29 -2.47 20.10
CA SER A 114 -4.85 -2.59 19.81
C SER A 114 -4.26 -3.91 20.39
N GLY A 115 -3.23 -4.42 19.74
CA GLY A 115 -2.48 -5.58 20.21
C GLY A 115 -2.57 -6.81 19.31
N LEU A 116 -2.98 -6.63 18.05
CA LEU A 116 -2.92 -7.70 17.05
C LEU A 116 -1.50 -8.22 16.84
N VAL A 117 -1.40 -9.48 16.54
CA VAL A 117 -0.15 -10.14 16.13
C VAL A 117 -0.20 -10.53 14.66
N MET A 118 0.96 -10.76 14.04
CA MET A 118 1.04 -11.11 12.62
C MET A 118 0.32 -12.43 12.25
N SER A 119 0.08 -13.28 13.24
CA SER A 119 -0.67 -14.53 13.07
C SER A 119 -2.19 -14.37 13.23
N ASP A 120 -2.66 -13.17 13.56
CA ASP A 120 -4.09 -12.91 13.71
C ASP A 120 -4.80 -12.99 12.34
N PRO A 121 -5.90 -13.74 12.22
CA PRO A 121 -6.64 -13.90 10.97
C PRO A 121 -7.10 -12.56 10.37
N LEU A 122 -7.50 -11.60 11.21
CA LEU A 122 -7.90 -10.28 10.75
C LEU A 122 -6.73 -9.54 10.09
N PHE A 123 -5.55 -9.56 10.71
CA PHE A 123 -4.36 -8.95 10.09
C PHE A 123 -3.98 -9.66 8.80
N GLN A 124 -4.04 -11.00 8.76
CA GLN A 124 -3.71 -11.78 7.57
C GLN A 124 -4.68 -11.49 6.41
N GLU A 125 -5.97 -11.27 6.70
CA GLU A 125 -6.95 -10.87 5.68
C GLU A 125 -6.65 -9.46 5.14
N TRP A 126 -6.38 -8.48 6.00
CA TRP A 126 -6.01 -7.12 5.58
C TRP A 126 -4.70 -7.07 4.80
N GLU A 127 -3.71 -7.83 5.22
CA GLU A 127 -2.40 -7.92 4.55
C GLU A 127 -2.54 -8.53 3.15
N ALA A 128 -3.32 -9.59 3.00
CA ALA A 128 -3.61 -10.21 1.72
C ALA A 128 -4.39 -9.27 0.80
N LEU A 129 -5.45 -8.62 1.32
CA LEU A 129 -6.23 -7.63 0.60
C LEU A 129 -5.35 -6.48 0.09
N SER A 130 -4.53 -5.88 0.95
CA SER A 130 -3.66 -4.75 0.56
C SER A 130 -2.66 -5.13 -0.53
N THR A 131 -2.09 -6.33 -0.42
CA THR A 131 -1.16 -6.88 -1.43
C THR A 131 -1.87 -7.18 -2.76
N PHE A 132 -3.08 -7.72 -2.71
CA PHE A 132 -3.90 -7.98 -3.90
C PHE A 132 -4.28 -6.66 -4.59
N LEU A 133 -4.78 -5.68 -3.83
CA LEU A 133 -5.15 -4.35 -4.34
C LEU A 133 -3.97 -3.66 -5.02
N GLU A 134 -2.80 -3.64 -4.37
CA GLU A 134 -1.58 -3.06 -4.94
C GLU A 134 -1.18 -3.77 -6.24
N SER A 135 -1.26 -5.10 -6.27
CA SER A 135 -0.90 -5.89 -7.44
C SER A 135 -1.78 -5.59 -8.63
N ILE A 136 -3.10 -5.57 -8.47
CA ILE A 136 -4.03 -5.30 -9.58
C ILE A 136 -3.95 -3.84 -10.04
N LEU A 137 -3.91 -2.87 -9.11
CA LEU A 137 -3.87 -1.44 -9.47
C LEU A 137 -2.52 -1.03 -10.10
N SER A 138 -1.45 -1.79 -9.90
CA SER A 138 -0.19 -1.58 -10.61
C SER A 138 -0.32 -1.74 -12.13
N ARG A 139 -1.34 -2.45 -12.62
CA ARG A 139 -1.60 -2.76 -14.03
C ARG A 139 -2.81 -2.06 -14.62
N VAL A 140 -3.62 -1.39 -13.80
CA VAL A 140 -4.89 -0.79 -14.23
C VAL A 140 -4.73 0.23 -15.37
N LEU A 141 -3.60 0.94 -15.43
CA LEU A 141 -3.31 1.90 -16.51
C LEU A 141 -2.97 1.22 -17.84
N GLN A 142 -2.58 -0.04 -17.83
CA GLN A 142 -2.24 -0.82 -19.03
C GLN A 142 -3.48 -1.48 -19.68
N ALA A 143 -4.59 -1.55 -18.93
CA ALA A 143 -5.83 -2.13 -19.42
C ALA A 143 -6.53 -1.19 -20.43
N GLN A 144 -7.19 -1.77 -21.43
CA GLN A 144 -8.00 -1.03 -22.40
C GLN A 144 -9.23 -0.41 -21.75
N GLU A 145 -9.99 -1.20 -21.03
CA GLU A 145 -11.07 -0.73 -20.17
C GLU A 145 -10.51 -0.46 -18.78
N ARG A 146 -10.94 0.63 -18.16
CA ARG A 146 -10.49 1.00 -16.84
C ARG A 146 -11.66 1.13 -15.89
N PRO A 147 -11.48 0.77 -14.61
CA PRO A 147 -12.48 1.07 -13.58
C PRO A 147 -12.80 2.56 -13.55
N SER A 148 -14.02 2.88 -13.18
CA SER A 148 -14.46 4.28 -13.02
C SER A 148 -13.58 5.03 -12.03
N ILE A 149 -13.10 6.21 -12.41
CA ILE A 149 -12.33 7.09 -11.52
C ILE A 149 -13.16 7.40 -10.27
N ALA A 150 -14.45 7.65 -10.43
CA ALA A 150 -15.35 7.94 -9.31
C ALA A 150 -15.42 6.77 -8.31
N SER A 151 -15.46 5.51 -8.78
CA SER A 151 -15.43 4.33 -7.89
C SER A 151 -14.11 4.24 -7.13
N GLY A 152 -12.98 4.47 -7.79
CA GLY A 152 -11.67 4.47 -7.15
C GLY A 152 -11.52 5.58 -6.10
N LEU A 153 -11.96 6.81 -6.41
CA LEU A 153 -11.96 7.92 -5.45
C LEU A 153 -12.89 7.69 -4.27
N ARG A 154 -14.05 7.06 -4.49
CA ARG A 154 -14.96 6.66 -3.42
C ARG A 154 -14.29 5.66 -2.47
N LEU A 155 -13.61 4.64 -2.99
CA LEU A 155 -12.87 3.68 -2.16
C LEU A 155 -11.74 4.37 -1.37
N LEU A 156 -11.02 5.28 -2.00
CA LEU A 156 -10.00 6.08 -1.33
C LEU A 156 -10.61 6.90 -0.18
N GLN A 157 -11.73 7.56 -0.39
CA GLN A 157 -12.43 8.32 0.64
C GLN A 157 -12.86 7.44 1.81
N LEU A 158 -13.36 6.23 1.56
CA LEU A 158 -13.72 5.28 2.61
C LEU A 158 -12.49 4.81 3.41
N CYS A 159 -11.37 4.55 2.73
CA CYS A 159 -10.10 4.24 3.40
C CYS A 159 -9.61 5.41 4.29
N LEU A 160 -9.73 6.65 3.83
CA LEU A 160 -9.36 7.84 4.60
C LEU A 160 -10.26 8.05 5.84
N ALA A 161 -11.55 7.73 5.72
CA ALA A 161 -12.50 7.81 6.81
C ALA A 161 -12.30 6.71 7.87
N TYR A 162 -11.73 5.58 7.49
CA TYR A 162 -11.45 4.47 8.41
C TYR A 162 -10.28 4.80 9.33
N GLN A 163 -10.49 4.66 10.65
CA GLN A 163 -9.52 5.03 11.69
C GLN A 163 -9.16 3.79 12.55
N PRO A 164 -8.27 2.91 12.07
CA PRO A 164 -7.85 1.76 12.86
C PRO A 164 -7.00 2.20 14.04
N VAL A 165 -7.22 1.57 15.18
CA VAL A 165 -6.43 1.79 16.40
C VAL A 165 -5.14 0.96 16.36
N ASP A 166 -5.18 -0.23 15.75
CA ASP A 166 -4.02 -1.12 15.69
C ASP A 166 -3.01 -0.69 14.62
N PRO A 167 -1.70 -0.57 14.94
CA PRO A 167 -0.67 -0.13 14.01
C PRO A 167 -0.44 -1.10 12.84
N LEU A 168 -0.75 -2.40 12.97
CA LEU A 168 -0.64 -3.36 11.88
C LEU A 168 -1.72 -3.10 10.83
N ILE A 169 -2.97 -2.89 11.26
CA ILE A 169 -4.08 -2.55 10.35
C ILE A 169 -3.85 -1.15 9.73
N LEU A 170 -3.37 -0.18 10.51
CA LEU A 170 -3.02 1.13 9.98
C LEU A 170 -1.96 1.04 8.88
N SER A 171 -0.97 0.17 9.04
CA SER A 171 0.07 -0.05 8.01
C SER A 171 -0.51 -0.64 6.73
N THR A 172 -1.40 -1.64 6.82
CA THR A 172 -2.06 -2.21 5.63
C THR A 172 -3.02 -1.23 4.96
N LEU A 173 -3.72 -0.41 5.74
CA LEU A 173 -4.56 0.67 5.25
C LEU A 173 -3.75 1.70 4.43
N LEU A 174 -2.56 2.08 4.89
CA LEU A 174 -1.66 2.95 4.13
C LEU A 174 -1.27 2.33 2.78
N THR A 175 -1.05 1.02 2.73
CA THR A 175 -0.81 0.31 1.45
C THR A 175 -2.02 0.42 0.53
N CYS A 176 -3.24 0.25 1.04
CA CYS A 176 -4.47 0.43 0.27
C CYS A 176 -4.61 1.86 -0.27
N ILE A 177 -4.37 2.88 0.58
CA ILE A 177 -4.39 4.29 0.18
C ILE A 177 -3.34 4.54 -0.92
N SER A 178 -2.12 4.01 -0.77
CA SER A 178 -1.06 4.10 -1.77
C SER A 178 -1.46 3.50 -3.12
N ALA A 179 -2.09 2.34 -3.11
CA ALA A 179 -2.55 1.69 -4.33
C ALA A 179 -3.65 2.50 -5.03
N LEU A 180 -4.62 3.01 -4.26
CA LEU A 180 -5.73 3.81 -4.77
C LEU A 180 -5.31 5.20 -5.26
N PHE A 181 -4.11 5.66 -4.92
CA PHE A 181 -3.57 6.95 -5.36
C PHE A 181 -3.50 7.09 -6.89
N VAL A 182 -3.48 5.97 -7.62
CA VAL A 182 -3.56 5.96 -9.09
C VAL A 182 -4.82 6.68 -9.59
N PHE A 183 -5.95 6.57 -8.88
CA PHE A 183 -7.19 7.25 -9.26
C PHE A 183 -7.14 8.76 -9.04
N LEU A 184 -6.38 9.24 -8.04
CA LEU A 184 -6.08 10.67 -7.91
C LEU A 184 -5.31 11.18 -9.12
N SER A 185 -4.27 10.45 -9.54
CA SER A 185 -3.48 10.79 -10.72
C SER A 185 -4.33 10.79 -12.00
N MET A 186 -5.26 9.86 -12.13
CA MET A 186 -6.20 9.82 -13.27
C MET A 186 -7.20 10.97 -13.26
N SER A 187 -7.64 11.43 -12.07
CA SER A 187 -8.63 12.52 -11.94
C SER A 187 -8.07 13.90 -12.27
N THR A 188 -6.76 14.10 -12.07
CA THR A 188 -6.07 15.38 -12.32
C THR A 188 -5.41 15.44 -13.70
N GLY A 189 -5.23 14.29 -14.38
CA GLY A 189 -4.66 14.19 -15.71
C GLY A 189 -5.66 14.56 -16.81
N GLN A 190 -5.15 14.83 -18.03
CA GLN A 190 -5.94 15.11 -19.25
C GLN A 190 -6.86 13.95 -19.69
N MET A 191 -6.91 12.86 -18.94
CA MET A 191 -7.74 11.68 -19.22
C MET A 191 -9.14 11.77 -18.58
N ALA A 192 -9.49 12.87 -17.93
CA ALA A 192 -10.85 13.08 -17.42
C ALA A 192 -11.75 13.59 -18.56
N PRO A 193 -12.52 12.74 -19.25
CA PRO A 193 -13.56 13.25 -20.14
C PRO A 193 -14.65 13.84 -19.27
N THR A 194 -14.90 15.12 -19.45
CA THR A 194 -16.13 15.77 -19.02
C THR A 194 -16.57 15.55 -17.56
N ALA A 195 -15.92 16.11 -16.58
CA ALA A 195 -16.65 16.57 -15.39
C ALA A 195 -15.74 17.38 -14.46
N ASN A 196 -15.95 18.66 -14.41
CA ASN A 196 -15.42 19.54 -13.37
C ASN A 196 -15.62 19.00 -11.93
N SER A 197 -16.62 18.14 -11.72
CA SER A 197 -16.94 17.52 -10.45
C SER A 197 -15.96 16.42 -10.00
N VAL A 198 -15.45 15.58 -10.91
CA VAL A 198 -14.53 14.48 -10.57
C VAL A 198 -13.14 15.02 -10.31
N ALA A 199 -12.67 15.99 -11.11
CA ALA A 199 -11.41 16.67 -10.89
C ALA A 199 -11.42 17.45 -9.56
N ALA A 200 -12.49 18.13 -9.24
CA ALA A 200 -12.67 18.82 -7.96
C ALA A 200 -12.69 17.84 -6.77
N SER A 201 -13.32 16.67 -6.93
CA SER A 201 -13.33 15.62 -5.90
C SER A 201 -11.92 15.06 -5.66
N GLY A 202 -11.14 14.79 -6.71
CA GLY A 202 -9.76 14.34 -6.58
C GLY A 202 -8.85 15.38 -5.92
N ALA A 203 -8.97 16.65 -6.30
CA ALA A 203 -8.20 17.74 -5.69
C ALA A 203 -8.47 17.90 -4.19
N ALA A 204 -9.73 17.66 -3.75
CA ALA A 204 -10.11 17.72 -2.34
C ALA A 204 -9.58 16.54 -1.51
N LEU A 205 -9.28 15.39 -2.13
CA LEU A 205 -8.78 14.20 -1.42
C LEU A 205 -7.27 14.23 -1.20
N LEU A 206 -6.50 14.90 -2.06
CA LEU A 206 -5.03 14.95 -1.92
C LEU A 206 -4.59 15.49 -0.55
N PRO A 207 -5.11 16.62 -0.04
CA PRO A 207 -4.77 17.09 1.31
C PRO A 207 -5.10 16.06 2.39
N GLN A 208 -6.22 15.35 2.27
CA GLN A 208 -6.63 14.32 3.24
C GLN A 208 -5.69 13.12 3.24
N VAL A 209 -5.19 12.71 2.06
CA VAL A 209 -4.17 11.65 1.96
C VAL A 209 -2.88 12.09 2.64
N LEU A 210 -2.41 13.31 2.37
CA LEU A 210 -1.20 13.86 2.99
C LEU A 210 -1.37 13.96 4.52
N ASP A 211 -2.51 14.45 4.98
CA ASP A 211 -2.83 14.52 6.40
C ASP A 211 -2.82 13.14 7.08
N LYS A 212 -3.40 12.12 6.43
CA LYS A 212 -3.36 10.75 6.92
C LYS A 212 -1.94 10.21 7.03
N ILE A 213 -1.07 10.50 6.06
CA ILE A 213 0.34 10.09 6.07
C ILE A 213 1.08 10.82 7.20
N PHE A 214 0.94 12.14 7.30
CA PHE A 214 1.63 12.95 8.31
C PHE A 214 1.15 12.63 9.74
N SER A 215 -0.14 12.42 9.95
CA SER A 215 -0.66 11.97 11.25
C SER A 215 -0.12 10.59 11.63
N THR A 216 0.07 9.69 10.65
CA THR A 216 0.68 8.38 10.90
C THR A 216 2.19 8.48 11.21
N LEU A 217 2.90 9.43 10.61
CA LEU A 217 4.32 9.68 10.93
C LEU A 217 4.54 10.07 12.40
N VAL A 218 3.58 10.73 13.02
CA VAL A 218 3.61 11.10 14.43
C VAL A 218 2.78 10.18 15.32
N TYR A 219 2.29 9.08 14.78
CA TYR A 219 1.51 8.10 15.54
C TYR A 219 2.29 7.64 16.78
N ALA A 220 1.76 7.93 17.95
CA ALA A 220 2.29 7.56 19.24
C ALA A 220 1.12 7.22 20.18
N PRO A 221 0.95 5.96 20.58
CA PRO A 221 0.02 5.59 21.65
C PRO A 221 0.41 6.29 22.95
N GLU A 222 -0.56 6.71 23.74
CA GLU A 222 -0.40 7.56 24.93
C GLU A 222 0.63 7.05 25.96
N GLU A 223 0.90 5.74 25.99
CA GLU A 223 1.80 5.12 26.95
C GLU A 223 3.24 4.90 26.48
N GLN A 224 3.60 5.33 25.25
CA GLN A 224 4.91 5.02 24.67
C GLN A 224 5.78 6.25 24.51
N SER A 225 6.89 6.30 25.25
CA SER A 225 7.96 7.28 25.01
C SER A 225 8.71 6.96 23.71
N LYS A 226 9.46 7.97 23.18
CA LYS A 226 10.24 7.84 21.94
C LYS A 226 11.19 6.62 21.94
N GLU A 227 11.76 6.30 23.09
CA GLU A 227 12.72 5.20 23.28
C GLU A 227 12.03 3.84 23.37
N ASN A 228 10.83 3.80 23.97
CA ASN A 228 10.08 2.57 24.26
C ASN A 228 8.99 2.25 23.24
N ARG A 229 8.99 2.87 22.05
CA ARG A 229 8.04 2.58 20.99
C ARG A 229 8.12 1.10 20.59
N SER A 230 6.97 0.44 20.54
CA SER A 230 6.87 -0.94 20.06
C SER A 230 7.39 -1.06 18.62
N ARG A 231 7.79 -2.28 18.24
CA ARG A 231 8.23 -2.57 16.86
C ARG A 231 7.14 -2.24 15.84
N ALA A 232 5.87 -2.53 16.16
CA ALA A 232 4.73 -2.25 15.29
C ALA A 232 4.56 -0.74 15.05
N VAL A 233 4.67 0.10 16.10
CA VAL A 233 4.63 1.55 16.01
C VAL A 233 5.80 2.09 15.18
N LYS A 234 7.03 1.60 15.41
CA LYS A 234 8.20 1.99 14.60
C LYS A 234 8.00 1.63 13.13
N ASN A 235 7.42 0.46 12.85
CA ASN A 235 7.21 0.01 11.48
C ASN A 235 6.14 0.82 10.75
N VAL A 236 5.00 1.14 11.37
CA VAL A 236 3.94 1.93 10.71
C VAL A 236 4.42 3.35 10.39
N ARG A 237 5.21 3.97 11.27
CA ARG A 237 5.80 5.31 11.05
C ARG A 237 6.80 5.28 9.89
N ARG A 238 7.70 4.29 9.86
CA ARG A 238 8.64 4.08 8.73
C ARG A 238 7.90 3.82 7.44
N HIS A 239 6.82 3.05 7.50
CA HIS A 239 5.97 2.80 6.33
C HIS A 239 5.37 4.11 5.81
N ALA A 240 4.85 4.98 6.67
CA ALA A 240 4.34 6.28 6.27
C ALA A 240 5.42 7.16 5.61
N ALA A 241 6.66 7.17 6.14
CA ALA A 241 7.77 7.88 5.52
C ALA A 241 8.12 7.31 4.14
N SER A 242 8.24 5.97 4.03
CA SER A 242 8.52 5.29 2.76
C SER A 242 7.39 5.48 1.74
N LEU A 243 6.15 5.64 2.21
CA LEU A 243 5.02 5.93 1.35
C LEU A 243 5.15 7.32 0.70
N MET A 244 5.65 8.33 1.41
CA MET A 244 5.94 9.65 0.83
C MET A 244 6.99 9.54 -0.29
N VAL A 245 8.05 8.75 -0.11
CA VAL A 245 9.04 8.46 -1.16
C VAL A 245 8.38 7.80 -2.37
N LYS A 246 7.57 6.77 -2.14
CA LYS A 246 6.88 6.03 -3.20
C LYS A 246 5.94 6.92 -4.02
N ILE A 247 5.14 7.76 -3.34
CA ILE A 247 4.22 8.71 -4.00
C ILE A 247 5.01 9.81 -4.70
N GLY A 248 6.05 10.37 -4.06
CA GLY A 248 6.93 11.39 -4.63
C GLY A 248 7.63 10.93 -5.89
N ASN A 249 8.09 9.67 -5.93
CA ASN A 249 8.71 9.09 -7.11
C ASN A 249 7.70 8.80 -8.24
N LYS A 250 6.52 8.27 -7.89
CA LYS A 250 5.54 7.80 -8.88
C LYS A 250 4.65 8.92 -9.43
N TYR A 251 4.35 9.92 -8.60
CA TYR A 251 3.38 10.98 -8.91
C TYR A 251 3.90 12.39 -8.59
N PRO A 252 5.15 12.73 -8.98
CA PRO A 252 5.77 14.01 -8.59
C PRO A 252 4.97 15.22 -9.05
N LEU A 253 4.43 15.17 -10.27
CA LEU A 253 3.68 16.29 -10.84
C LEU A 253 2.37 16.59 -10.08
N LEU A 254 1.78 15.59 -9.44
CA LEU A 254 0.60 15.77 -8.60
C LEU A 254 0.95 16.47 -7.27
N LEU A 255 2.15 16.22 -6.74
CA LEU A 255 2.63 16.79 -5.48
C LEU A 255 3.31 18.16 -5.66
N LEU A 256 3.76 18.48 -6.87
CA LEU A 256 4.49 19.71 -7.14
C LEU A 256 3.74 20.99 -6.73
N PRO A 257 2.42 21.14 -6.99
CA PRO A 257 1.67 22.33 -6.56
C PRO A 257 1.60 22.52 -5.03
N VAL A 258 1.72 21.43 -4.27
CA VAL A 258 1.65 21.43 -2.79
C VAL A 258 3.02 21.21 -2.14
N PHE A 259 4.10 21.28 -2.92
CA PHE A 259 5.47 21.02 -2.47
C PHE A 259 5.86 21.87 -1.24
N ASP A 260 5.61 23.19 -1.30
CA ASP A 260 6.01 24.10 -0.21
C ASP A 260 5.23 23.81 1.09
N GLN A 261 3.97 23.33 0.98
CA GLN A 261 3.20 22.88 2.14
C GLN A 261 3.75 21.58 2.73
N ILE A 262 4.09 20.60 1.87
CA ILE A 262 4.72 19.34 2.28
C ILE A 262 6.04 19.65 3.00
N ARG A 263 6.89 20.50 2.40
CA ARG A 263 8.17 20.92 2.97
C ARG A 263 7.99 21.58 4.35
N ALA A 264 7.11 22.57 4.45
CA ALA A 264 6.84 23.24 5.72
C ALA A 264 6.36 22.28 6.81
N THR A 265 5.53 21.29 6.44
CA THR A 265 5.07 20.25 7.37
C THR A 265 6.23 19.36 7.83
N VAL A 266 7.09 18.91 6.90
CA VAL A 266 8.29 18.10 7.23
C VAL A 266 9.24 18.87 8.14
N ASP A 267 9.49 20.14 7.85
CA ASP A 267 10.36 21.00 8.66
C ASP A 267 9.79 21.19 10.07
N ASN A 268 8.49 21.44 10.19
CA ASN A 268 7.81 21.57 11.48
C ASN A 268 7.90 20.27 12.29
N LEU A 269 7.59 19.11 11.69
CA LEU A 269 7.68 17.82 12.37
C LEU A 269 9.12 17.45 12.76
N SER A 270 10.11 17.94 12.02
CA SER A 270 11.53 17.70 12.28
C SER A 270 12.06 18.50 13.49
N ARG A 271 11.44 19.66 13.78
CA ARG A 271 11.79 20.53 14.90
C ARG A 271 11.17 20.14 16.23
N VAL A 272 10.12 19.30 16.19
CA VAL A 272 9.40 18.88 17.40
C VAL A 272 10.25 17.90 18.20
N ASP A 273 10.81 18.37 19.29
CA ASP A 273 11.49 17.54 20.28
C ASP A 273 10.47 17.02 21.31
N SER A 274 9.64 16.08 20.88
CA SER A 274 8.58 15.49 21.69
C SER A 274 8.61 13.96 21.58
N PRO A 275 7.90 13.24 22.46
CA PRO A 275 7.72 11.79 22.31
C PRO A 275 7.18 11.37 20.94
N ALA A 276 6.40 12.24 20.29
CA ALA A 276 5.89 12.04 18.92
C ALA A 276 6.90 12.43 17.83
N GLY A 277 8.02 13.08 18.15
CA GLY A 277 9.04 13.56 17.20
C GLY A 277 9.57 12.50 16.26
N LEU A 278 10.05 12.94 15.08
CA LEU A 278 10.60 12.05 14.03
C LEU A 278 11.96 11.48 14.46
N SER A 279 12.20 10.22 14.13
CA SER A 279 13.53 9.61 14.18
C SER A 279 14.42 10.15 13.06
N THR A 280 15.74 9.99 13.19
CA THR A 280 16.70 10.38 12.14
C THR A 280 16.39 9.69 10.80
N LEU A 281 16.07 8.40 10.83
CA LEU A 281 15.72 7.65 9.63
C LEU A 281 14.45 8.20 8.96
N GLU A 282 13.40 8.48 9.74
CA GLU A 282 12.15 9.05 9.21
C GLU A 282 12.41 10.44 8.58
N ARG A 283 13.25 11.28 9.19
CA ARG A 283 13.65 12.59 8.63
C ARG A 283 14.38 12.44 7.30
N VAL A 284 15.40 11.58 7.24
CA VAL A 284 16.17 11.33 6.01
C VAL A 284 15.25 10.82 4.89
N THR A 285 14.36 9.87 5.19
CA THR A 285 13.39 9.34 4.21
C THR A 285 12.44 10.43 3.68
N LEU A 286 12.00 11.36 4.53
CA LEU A 286 11.16 12.48 4.09
C LEU A 286 11.93 13.49 3.25
N GLN A 287 13.21 13.77 3.55
CA GLN A 287 14.06 14.59 2.68
C GLN A 287 14.29 13.93 1.33
N GLU A 288 14.45 12.61 1.27
CA GLU A 288 14.50 11.86 0.01
C GLU A 288 13.22 12.08 -0.81
N ALA A 289 12.04 12.00 -0.19
CA ALA A 289 10.77 12.25 -0.87
C ALA A 289 10.71 13.68 -1.46
N LEU A 290 11.14 14.69 -0.70
CA LEU A 290 11.19 16.08 -1.17
C LEU A 290 12.18 16.26 -2.33
N LEU A 291 13.35 15.61 -2.27
CA LEU A 291 14.32 15.64 -3.38
C LEU A 291 13.75 15.03 -4.65
N LEU A 292 13.04 13.89 -4.55
CA LEU A 292 12.40 13.26 -5.71
C LEU A 292 11.36 14.18 -6.38
N ILE A 293 10.54 14.87 -5.58
CA ILE A 293 9.57 15.83 -6.12
C ILE A 293 10.29 17.03 -6.74
N SER A 294 11.36 17.55 -6.11
CA SER A 294 12.11 18.72 -6.56
C SER A 294 12.81 18.51 -7.90
N ASN A 295 13.09 17.27 -8.31
CA ASN A 295 13.64 16.94 -9.63
C ASN A 295 12.71 17.35 -10.79
N HIS A 296 11.45 17.67 -10.47
CA HIS A 296 10.46 18.13 -11.45
C HIS A 296 10.20 19.65 -11.41
N PHE A 297 11.02 20.42 -10.69
CA PHE A 297 10.97 21.88 -10.78
C PHE A 297 11.37 22.33 -12.18
N CYS A 298 10.60 23.26 -12.75
CA CYS A 298 10.94 23.89 -14.05
C CYS A 298 11.98 25.01 -13.89
N ASP A 299 12.46 25.27 -12.67
CA ASP A 299 13.41 26.33 -12.33
C ASP A 299 14.68 25.69 -11.75
N TYR A 300 15.78 25.81 -12.48
CA TYR A 300 17.08 25.26 -12.09
C TYR A 300 17.62 25.90 -10.80
N ASP A 301 17.47 27.22 -10.66
CA ASP A 301 17.99 27.92 -9.47
C ASP A 301 17.25 27.51 -8.21
N ARG A 302 15.92 27.38 -8.30
CA ARG A 302 15.09 26.86 -7.20
C ARG A 302 15.51 25.45 -6.83
N GLN A 303 15.70 24.57 -7.80
CA GLN A 303 16.14 23.18 -7.57
C GLN A 303 17.53 23.13 -6.96
N SER A 304 18.50 23.84 -7.56
CA SER A 304 19.90 23.88 -7.08
C SER A 304 20.00 24.42 -5.67
N ASN A 305 19.26 25.47 -5.35
CA ASN A 305 19.23 26.05 -3.99
C ASN A 305 18.63 25.06 -2.97
N PHE A 306 17.53 24.39 -3.32
CA PHE A 306 16.91 23.39 -2.47
C PHE A 306 17.85 22.20 -2.20
N VAL A 307 18.46 21.65 -3.26
CA VAL A 307 19.42 20.54 -3.14
C VAL A 307 20.62 20.94 -2.27
N ARG A 308 21.16 22.14 -2.45
CA ARG A 308 22.28 22.65 -1.66
C ARG A 308 21.91 22.84 -0.18
N GLU A 309 20.70 23.27 0.10
CA GLU A 309 20.19 23.40 1.48
C GLU A 309 20.10 22.02 2.16
N VAL A 310 19.47 21.05 1.51
CA VAL A 310 19.31 19.69 2.06
C VAL A 310 20.67 19.00 2.27
N LEU A 311 21.55 19.04 1.26
CA LEU A 311 22.87 18.42 1.34
C LEU A 311 23.84 19.20 2.23
N GLY A 312 23.66 20.50 2.38
CA GLY A 312 24.48 21.33 3.26
C GLY A 312 24.39 20.94 4.73
N GLU A 313 23.21 20.53 5.18
CA GLU A 313 23.03 20.00 6.54
C GLU A 313 23.75 18.64 6.71
N VAL A 314 23.63 17.75 5.73
CA VAL A 314 24.30 16.45 5.75
C VAL A 314 25.82 16.60 5.70
N SER A 315 26.31 17.52 4.88
CA SER A 315 27.73 17.81 4.72
C SER A 315 28.38 18.33 6.02
N LYS A 316 27.66 19.15 6.79
CA LYS A 316 28.13 19.62 8.12
C LYS A 316 28.30 18.47 9.11
N VAL A 317 27.37 17.52 9.12
CA VAL A 317 27.44 16.35 10.01
C VAL A 317 28.62 15.44 9.63
N VAL A 318 28.86 15.20 8.34
CA VAL A 318 29.98 14.40 7.86
C VAL A 318 31.31 15.06 8.18
N SER A 319 31.43 16.37 8.02
CA SER A 319 32.66 17.11 8.33
C SER A 319 33.00 17.11 9.83
N CYS A 320 31.99 17.09 10.71
CA CYS A 320 32.21 16.95 12.16
C CYS A 320 32.62 15.54 12.60
N CYS A 321 32.33 14.49 11.80
CA CYS A 321 32.69 13.11 12.12
C CYS A 321 34.09 12.71 11.60
N VAL A 322 34.74 13.56 10.80
CA VAL A 322 36.06 13.30 10.17
C VAL A 322 37.17 14.10 10.89
N CYS A 323 36.81 14.98 11.81
CA CYS A 323 37.72 15.61 12.75
C CYS A 323 37.67 14.94 14.12
#